data_5fcaeda18e21b94583a14d31a442a29e
#
_entry.id   5fcaeda18e21b94583a14d31a442a29e
#
_cell.length_a   1.000
_cell.length_b   1.000
_cell.length_c   1.000
_cell.angle_alpha   90.00
_cell.angle_beta   90.00
_cell.angle_gamma   90.00
#
_symmetry.space_group_name_H-M   'P 1'
#
loop_
_entity.id
_entity.type
_entity.pdbx_description
1 polymer ?
#
loop_
_entity_poly.entity_id
_entity_poly.type
_entity_poly.pdbx_seq_one_letter_code
_entity_poly.pdbx_strand_id
1 'polypeptide(L)'
;VAFITKYFTDLMNWIREHLSNPEILASLFWIIVKIILIYVVARICIKIADKTISHMMAARDKSPLKFDRRRTNTIGSLIHNLIAYTVNLICIMLILGQVGLNLGPLLAGAGVLGLAIGFGAQSLVKDVITGFFIIFEDQFGVGDVIQIDSFKGTVEEIGIRVTRLKSWTGEVHIIPNGNIKQVTNFSTYNSLAVVDVTIPQHMDIDDATQILKETVKHVQDLTEDIVKQPEVLGVQVVGTTDLKIRIIAECKPTRQFNVTRLLNIEIKKRLDSVQIETM
;
A
#
# COMPACT_ATOMS: atom_id res chain seq x y z
N VAL A 1 46.13 57.22 18.83
CA VAL A 1 45.07 57.52 19.79
C VAL A 1 44.04 58.43 19.12
N ALA A 2 44.43 59.53 18.44
CA ALA A 2 43.51 60.48 17.79
C ALA A 2 42.58 59.88 16.73
N PHE A 3 43.04 58.84 15.99
CA PHE A 3 42.25 58.17 14.93
C PHE A 3 41.13 57.30 15.56
N ILE A 4 41.41 56.61 16.65
CA ILE A 4 40.44 55.76 17.36
C ILE A 4 39.36 56.60 18.04
N THR A 5 39.73 57.72 18.63
CA THR A 5 38.77 58.66 19.26
C THR A 5 37.88 59.32 18.21
N LYS A 6 38.40 59.67 17.04
CA LYS A 6 37.57 60.21 15.94
C LYS A 6 36.54 59.20 15.44
N TYR A 7 36.95 57.97 15.20
CA TYR A 7 36.03 56.86 14.80
C TYR A 7 34.96 56.58 15.83
N PHE A 8 35.33 56.64 17.13
CA PHE A 8 34.39 56.44 18.21
C PHE A 8 33.38 57.59 18.34
N THR A 9 33.83 58.84 18.18
CA THR A 9 32.95 59.99 18.17
C THR A 9 32.04 60.04 16.94
N ASP A 10 32.53 59.67 15.74
CA ASP A 10 31.72 59.61 14.54
C ASP A 10 30.67 58.48 14.65
N LEU A 11 31.04 57.34 15.19
CA LEU A 11 30.12 56.22 15.48
C LEU A 11 29.06 56.60 16.50
N MET A 12 29.45 57.28 17.58
CA MET A 12 28.50 57.73 18.62
C MET A 12 27.57 58.82 18.11
N ASN A 13 28.04 59.73 17.26
CA ASN A 13 27.20 60.73 16.61
C ASN A 13 26.23 60.12 15.61
N TRP A 14 26.69 59.16 14.81
CA TRP A 14 25.85 58.39 13.90
C TRP A 14 24.75 57.60 14.66
N ILE A 15 25.12 56.91 15.77
CA ILE A 15 24.18 56.20 16.63
C ILE A 15 23.16 57.17 17.24
N ARG A 16 23.62 58.35 17.73
CA ARG A 16 22.75 59.35 18.33
C ARG A 16 21.75 59.93 17.31
N GLU A 17 22.20 60.22 16.09
CA GLU A 17 21.39 60.79 15.03
C GLU A 17 20.31 59.80 14.55
N HIS A 18 20.68 58.51 14.43
CA HIS A 18 19.75 57.46 14.01
C HIS A 18 18.78 57.06 15.12
N LEU A 19 19.21 57.06 16.42
CA LEU A 19 18.34 56.77 17.55
C LEU A 19 17.45 57.95 17.95
N SER A 20 17.73 59.17 17.46
CA SER A 20 16.89 60.36 17.73
C SER A 20 15.73 60.52 16.75
N ASN A 21 15.75 59.74 15.66
CA ASN A 21 14.68 59.83 14.64
C ASN A 21 13.51 58.94 15.05
N PRO A 22 12.31 59.51 15.38
CA PRO A 22 11.15 58.75 15.87
C PRO A 22 10.64 57.75 14.86
N GLU A 23 10.84 57.93 13.54
CA GLU A 23 10.43 56.99 12.50
C GLU A 23 11.31 55.73 12.50
N ILE A 24 12.62 55.91 12.74
CA ILE A 24 13.57 54.78 12.83
C ILE A 24 13.28 53.98 14.10
N LEU A 25 13.01 54.62 15.23
CA LEU A 25 12.66 53.93 16.47
C LEU A 25 11.35 53.17 16.33
N ALA A 26 10.33 53.73 15.68
CA ALA A 26 9.07 53.07 15.42
C ALA A 26 9.26 51.84 14.50
N SER A 27 10.07 51.95 13.45
CA SER A 27 10.35 50.83 12.53
C SER A 27 11.11 49.71 13.23
N LEU A 28 12.11 50.00 14.04
CA LEU A 28 12.84 49.03 14.86
C LEU A 28 11.94 48.35 15.89
N PHE A 29 11.07 49.12 16.55
CA PHE A 29 10.08 48.54 17.48
C PHE A 29 9.16 47.54 16.77
N TRP A 30 8.64 47.87 15.58
CA TRP A 30 7.80 46.96 14.82
C TRP A 30 8.54 45.72 14.31
N ILE A 31 9.82 45.83 13.94
CA ILE A 31 10.67 44.67 13.57
C ILE A 31 10.83 43.74 14.77
N ILE A 32 11.14 44.29 15.96
CA ILE A 32 11.30 43.50 17.18
C ILE A 32 9.99 42.79 17.53
N VAL A 33 8.86 43.49 17.47
CA VAL A 33 7.53 42.90 17.74
C VAL A 33 7.24 41.75 16.77
N LYS A 34 7.53 41.91 15.48
CA LYS A 34 7.37 40.85 14.49
C LYS A 34 8.28 39.64 14.76
N ILE A 35 9.53 39.88 15.14
CA ILE A 35 10.48 38.78 15.46
C ILE A 35 9.98 37.98 16.68
N ILE A 36 9.53 38.71 17.74
CA ILE A 36 8.96 38.06 18.92
C ILE A 36 7.71 37.24 18.54
N LEU A 37 6.82 37.81 17.72
CA LEU A 37 5.63 37.11 17.24
C LEU A 37 5.99 35.83 16.45
N ILE A 38 6.93 35.92 15.51
CA ILE A 38 7.41 34.76 14.73
C ILE A 38 7.96 33.67 15.67
N TYR A 39 8.78 34.07 16.64
CA TYR A 39 9.35 33.12 17.60
C TYR A 39 8.28 32.46 18.47
N VAL A 40 7.32 33.25 18.98
CA VAL A 40 6.23 32.72 19.81
C VAL A 40 5.36 31.73 18.99
N VAL A 41 5.01 32.08 17.75
CA VAL A 41 4.25 31.19 16.86
C VAL A 41 5.03 29.89 16.60
N ALA A 42 6.32 29.97 16.29
CA ALA A 42 7.16 28.78 16.09
C ALA A 42 7.17 27.88 17.34
N ARG A 43 7.29 28.45 18.54
CA ARG A 43 7.24 27.69 19.79
C ARG A 43 5.88 27.06 20.07
N ILE A 44 4.79 27.74 19.73
CA ILE A 44 3.44 27.18 19.83
C ILE A 44 3.28 26.01 18.87
N CYS A 45 3.73 26.13 17.62
CA CYS A 45 3.67 25.05 16.64
C CYS A 45 4.44 23.80 17.12
N ILE A 46 5.67 23.98 17.66
CA ILE A 46 6.46 22.86 18.20
C ILE A 46 5.73 22.22 19.39
N LYS A 47 5.20 23.02 20.33
CA LYS A 47 4.46 22.48 21.48
C LYS A 47 3.20 21.72 21.10
N ILE A 48 2.45 22.19 20.09
CA ILE A 48 1.27 21.48 19.58
C ILE A 48 1.70 20.13 18.96
N ALA A 49 2.75 20.13 18.14
CA ALA A 49 3.30 18.92 17.56
C ALA A 49 3.72 17.90 18.63
N ASP A 50 4.45 18.35 19.66
CA ASP A 50 4.87 17.50 20.78
C ASP A 50 3.70 16.90 21.53
N LYS A 51 2.69 17.71 21.83
CA LYS A 51 1.48 17.25 22.52
C LYS A 51 0.72 16.23 21.68
N THR A 52 0.64 16.43 20.37
CA THR A 52 -0.03 15.52 19.46
C THR A 52 0.73 14.19 19.35
N ILE A 53 2.05 14.24 19.17
CA ILE A 53 2.90 13.05 19.10
C ILE A 53 2.82 12.25 20.40
N SER A 54 2.96 12.92 21.56
CA SER A 54 2.89 12.26 22.85
C SER A 54 1.52 11.64 23.14
N HIS A 55 0.44 12.29 22.72
CA HIS A 55 -0.92 11.75 22.85
C HIS A 55 -1.14 10.52 21.97
N MET A 56 -0.67 10.55 20.72
CA MET A 56 -0.74 9.40 19.81
C MET A 56 0.09 8.21 20.33
N MET A 57 1.26 8.47 20.92
CA MET A 57 2.10 7.44 21.51
C MET A 57 1.46 6.83 22.76
N ALA A 58 0.87 7.65 23.63
CA ALA A 58 0.18 7.18 24.84
C ALA A 58 -1.10 6.37 24.51
N ALA A 59 -1.82 6.73 23.47
CA ALA A 59 -2.98 5.97 22.99
C ALA A 59 -2.58 4.58 22.46
N ARG A 60 -1.42 4.47 21.83
CA ARG A 60 -0.85 3.23 21.30
C ARG A 60 -0.36 2.27 22.40
N ASP A 61 0.12 2.79 23.52
CA ASP A 61 0.53 2.02 24.70
C ASP A 61 -0.64 1.27 25.38
N LYS A 62 -1.89 1.71 25.16
CA LYS A 62 -3.12 1.09 25.65
C LYS A 62 -3.69 0.02 24.72
N SER A 63 -3.13 -0.17 23.53
CA SER A 63 -3.56 -1.17 22.57
C SER A 63 -3.07 -2.56 23.01
N PRO A 64 -3.91 -3.64 22.91
CA PRO A 64 -3.51 -5.01 23.24
C PRO A 64 -2.41 -5.59 22.34
N LEU A 65 -2.08 -4.94 21.23
CA LEU A 65 -0.97 -5.30 20.37
C LEU A 65 0.34 -4.83 21.01
N LYS A 66 1.20 -5.78 21.42
CA LYS A 66 2.53 -5.54 21.98
C LYS A 66 3.46 -4.91 20.94
N PHE A 67 3.33 -3.61 20.71
CA PHE A 67 4.36 -2.88 19.98
C PHE A 67 5.59 -2.71 20.86
N ASP A 68 6.78 -2.95 20.29
CA ASP A 68 8.03 -2.73 21.01
C ASP A 68 8.14 -1.23 21.39
N ARG A 69 8.05 -0.94 22.69
CA ARG A 69 8.13 0.42 23.26
C ARG A 69 9.36 1.19 22.78
N ARG A 70 10.48 0.49 22.62
CA ARG A 70 11.72 1.12 22.14
C ARG A 70 11.55 1.68 20.73
N ARG A 71 10.92 0.90 19.85
CA ARG A 71 10.66 1.27 18.45
C ARG A 71 9.72 2.46 18.34
N THR A 72 8.66 2.47 19.14
CA THR A 72 7.67 3.55 19.17
C THR A 72 8.31 4.86 19.65
N ASN A 73 9.11 4.82 20.73
CA ASN A 73 9.80 5.99 21.27
C ASN A 73 10.82 6.57 20.27
N THR A 74 11.58 5.71 19.58
CA THR A 74 12.54 6.15 18.56
C THR A 74 11.83 6.87 17.40
N ILE A 75 10.73 6.31 16.89
CA ILE A 75 9.96 6.93 15.80
C ILE A 75 9.38 8.28 16.25
N GLY A 76 8.81 8.35 17.46
CA GLY A 76 8.29 9.59 18.01
C GLY A 76 9.35 10.68 18.13
N SER A 77 10.53 10.33 18.65
CA SER A 77 11.66 11.26 18.75
C SER A 77 12.18 11.73 17.38
N LEU A 78 12.22 10.85 16.37
CA LEU A 78 12.62 11.22 15.01
C LEU A 78 11.63 12.20 14.38
N ILE A 79 10.32 11.96 14.53
CA ILE A 79 9.28 12.86 14.02
C ILE A 79 9.33 14.22 14.72
N HIS A 80 9.48 14.22 16.06
CA HIS A 80 9.66 15.45 16.83
C HIS A 80 10.84 16.27 16.31
N ASN A 81 12.02 15.66 16.20
CA ASN A 81 13.22 16.35 15.75
C ASN A 81 13.07 16.90 14.32
N LEU A 82 12.46 16.13 13.42
CA LEU A 82 12.21 16.58 12.05
C LEU A 82 11.31 17.82 12.02
N ILE A 83 10.20 17.82 12.77
CA ILE A 83 9.29 18.95 12.86
C ILE A 83 10.01 20.15 13.50
N ALA A 84 10.71 19.94 14.61
CA ALA A 84 11.42 21.00 15.32
C ALA A 84 12.49 21.65 14.43
N TYR A 85 13.29 20.86 13.71
CA TYR A 85 14.29 21.43 12.78
C TYR A 85 13.67 22.19 11.63
N THR A 86 12.58 21.67 11.04
CA THR A 86 11.88 22.35 9.95
C THR A 86 11.27 23.67 10.41
N VAL A 87 10.57 23.68 11.56
CA VAL A 87 9.96 24.89 12.10
C VAL A 87 11.02 25.92 12.49
N ASN A 88 12.12 25.48 13.12
CA ASN A 88 13.22 26.37 13.47
C ASN A 88 13.92 26.97 12.24
N LEU A 89 14.12 26.17 11.18
CA LEU A 89 14.69 26.65 9.91
C LEU A 89 13.80 27.74 9.29
N ILE A 90 12.48 27.49 9.21
CA ILE A 90 11.51 28.48 8.71
C ILE A 90 11.52 29.74 9.58
N CYS A 91 11.55 29.58 10.90
CA CYS A 91 11.60 30.69 11.85
C CYS A 91 12.85 31.55 11.62
N ILE A 92 14.03 30.94 11.49
CA ILE A 92 15.29 31.63 11.20
C ILE A 92 15.19 32.39 9.87
N MET A 93 14.68 31.76 8.81
CA MET A 93 14.51 32.44 7.51
C MET A 93 13.59 33.66 7.60
N LEU A 94 12.44 33.52 8.30
CA LEU A 94 11.50 34.62 8.49
C LEU A 94 12.13 35.78 9.29
N ILE A 95 12.92 35.50 10.33
CA ILE A 95 13.65 36.50 11.11
C ILE A 95 14.69 37.20 10.24
N LEU A 96 15.48 36.47 9.45
CA LEU A 96 16.47 37.07 8.56
C LEU A 96 15.82 38.00 7.54
N GLY A 97 14.62 37.65 7.05
CA GLY A 97 13.83 38.51 6.17
C GLY A 97 13.39 39.83 6.83
N GLN A 98 13.05 39.79 8.14
CA GLN A 98 12.69 41.02 8.85
C GLN A 98 13.90 41.97 9.08
N VAL A 99 15.10 41.43 9.14
CA VAL A 99 16.35 42.18 9.21
C VAL A 99 16.79 42.76 7.87
N GLY A 100 16.06 42.47 6.78
CA GLY A 100 16.33 43.03 5.47
C GLY A 100 17.31 42.18 4.62
N LEU A 101 17.63 40.96 5.05
CA LEU A 101 18.46 40.05 4.25
C LEU A 101 17.68 39.51 3.07
N ASN A 102 18.32 39.49 1.90
CA ASN A 102 17.73 38.91 0.70
C ASN A 102 17.66 37.38 0.82
N LEU A 103 16.44 36.86 1.00
CA LEU A 103 16.18 35.41 1.13
C LEU A 103 16.19 34.67 -0.21
N GLY A 104 16.24 35.37 -1.36
CA GLY A 104 16.19 34.76 -2.68
C GLY A 104 17.17 33.61 -2.86
N PRO A 105 18.49 33.79 -2.64
CA PRO A 105 19.47 32.71 -2.76
C PRO A 105 19.23 31.54 -1.80
N LEU A 106 18.80 31.83 -0.57
CA LEU A 106 18.50 30.79 0.45
C LEU A 106 17.28 29.97 0.06
N LEU A 107 16.22 30.63 -0.44
CA LEU A 107 15.02 29.95 -0.92
C LEU A 107 15.31 29.13 -2.18
N ALA A 108 16.14 29.63 -3.09
CA ALA A 108 16.56 28.86 -4.26
C ALA A 108 17.31 27.59 -3.87
N GLY A 109 18.29 27.71 -2.94
CA GLY A 109 19.02 26.55 -2.40
C GLY A 109 18.11 25.56 -1.67
N ALA A 110 17.21 26.05 -0.83
CA ALA A 110 16.23 25.22 -0.12
C ALA A 110 15.29 24.53 -1.11
N GLY A 111 14.90 25.17 -2.21
CA GLY A 111 14.10 24.60 -3.28
C GLY A 111 14.78 23.42 -3.98
N VAL A 112 16.09 23.55 -4.31
CA VAL A 112 16.86 22.45 -4.88
C VAL A 112 16.97 21.27 -3.90
N LEU A 113 17.24 21.54 -2.62
CA LEU A 113 17.27 20.51 -1.59
C LEU A 113 15.89 19.83 -1.42
N GLY A 114 14.81 20.62 -1.47
CA GLY A 114 13.43 20.11 -1.41
C GLY A 114 13.11 19.19 -2.58
N LEU A 115 13.54 19.53 -3.80
CA LEU A 115 13.40 18.66 -4.97
C LEU A 115 14.18 17.35 -4.81
N ALA A 116 15.42 17.42 -4.32
CA ALA A 116 16.23 16.22 -4.09
C ALA A 116 15.58 15.27 -3.05
N ILE A 117 15.07 15.82 -1.95
CA ILE A 117 14.32 15.06 -0.94
C ILE A 117 13.02 14.51 -1.53
N GLY A 118 12.30 15.30 -2.33
CA GLY A 118 11.06 14.89 -3.01
C GLY A 118 11.28 13.71 -3.95
N PHE A 119 12.32 13.74 -4.78
CA PHE A 119 12.69 12.60 -5.62
C PHE A 119 13.09 11.37 -4.80
N GLY A 120 13.83 11.57 -3.69
CA GLY A 120 14.18 10.48 -2.77
C GLY A 120 12.98 9.83 -2.08
N ALA A 121 11.91 10.60 -1.81
CA ALA A 121 10.69 10.13 -1.17
C ALA A 121 9.56 9.73 -2.13
N GLN A 122 9.75 9.85 -3.45
CA GLN A 122 8.72 9.64 -4.46
C GLN A 122 8.05 8.26 -4.36
N SER A 123 8.83 7.20 -4.15
CA SER A 123 8.29 5.84 -3.99
C SER A 123 7.41 5.71 -2.76
N LEU A 124 7.79 6.33 -1.65
CA LEU A 124 7.01 6.32 -0.42
C LEU A 124 5.65 7.01 -0.60
N VAL A 125 5.64 8.16 -1.27
CA VAL A 125 4.40 8.90 -1.58
C VAL A 125 3.51 8.07 -2.51
N LYS A 126 4.09 7.43 -3.52
CA LYS A 126 3.37 6.54 -4.43
C LYS A 126 2.75 5.36 -3.69
N ASP A 127 3.51 4.71 -2.77
CA ASP A 127 2.99 3.59 -1.97
C ASP A 127 1.75 4.00 -1.17
N VAL A 128 1.81 5.17 -0.50
CA VAL A 128 0.71 5.67 0.34
C VAL A 128 -0.53 6.01 -0.50
N ILE A 129 -0.34 6.70 -1.63
CA ILE A 129 -1.45 7.06 -2.53
C ILE A 129 -2.09 5.80 -3.09
N THR A 130 -1.30 4.85 -3.60
CA THR A 130 -1.82 3.59 -4.13
C THR A 130 -2.54 2.79 -3.05
N GLY A 131 -1.98 2.68 -1.84
CA GLY A 131 -2.62 2.00 -0.72
C GLY A 131 -3.96 2.62 -0.32
N PHE A 132 -4.06 3.95 -0.36
CA PHE A 132 -5.33 4.65 -0.15
C PHE A 132 -6.38 4.26 -1.21
N PHE A 133 -6.02 4.27 -2.50
CA PHE A 133 -6.95 3.92 -3.57
C PHE A 133 -7.35 2.44 -3.56
N ILE A 134 -6.45 1.52 -3.22
CA ILE A 134 -6.78 0.09 -3.04
C ILE A 134 -7.94 -0.06 -2.04
N ILE A 135 -7.86 0.64 -0.89
CA ILE A 135 -8.88 0.57 0.15
C ILE A 135 -10.14 1.36 -0.26
N PHE A 136 -9.98 2.55 -0.85
CA PHE A 136 -11.09 3.43 -1.19
C PHE A 136 -11.96 2.88 -2.32
N GLU A 137 -11.34 2.22 -3.32
CA GLU A 137 -12.03 1.61 -4.45
C GLU A 137 -12.44 0.16 -4.20
N ASP A 138 -12.11 -0.39 -3.01
CA ASP A 138 -12.38 -1.79 -2.64
C ASP A 138 -11.90 -2.80 -3.71
N GLN A 139 -10.69 -2.58 -4.22
CA GLN A 139 -10.13 -3.42 -5.29
C GLN A 139 -9.95 -4.88 -4.84
N PHE A 140 -9.56 -5.07 -3.59
CA PHE A 140 -9.51 -6.36 -2.87
C PHE A 140 -9.49 -6.12 -1.37
N GLY A 141 -9.95 -7.08 -0.60
CA GLY A 141 -10.04 -7.06 0.86
C GLY A 141 -9.14 -8.06 1.57
N VAL A 142 -9.03 -7.93 2.89
CA VAL A 142 -8.37 -8.94 3.74
C VAL A 142 -9.16 -10.24 3.69
N GLY A 143 -8.49 -11.35 3.40
CA GLY A 143 -9.09 -12.66 3.18
C GLY A 143 -9.26 -13.05 1.72
N ASP A 144 -9.20 -12.09 0.79
CA ASP A 144 -9.27 -12.40 -0.64
C ASP A 144 -8.04 -13.16 -1.12
N VAL A 145 -8.26 -14.07 -2.04
CA VAL A 145 -7.19 -14.73 -2.80
C VAL A 145 -6.92 -13.91 -4.04
N ILE A 146 -5.74 -13.31 -4.11
CA ILE A 146 -5.33 -12.45 -5.22
C ILE A 146 -4.01 -12.92 -5.81
N GLN A 147 -3.72 -12.41 -7.00
CA GLN A 147 -2.41 -12.54 -7.63
C GLN A 147 -1.91 -11.15 -8.04
N ILE A 148 -0.68 -10.84 -7.62
CA ILE A 148 0.08 -9.64 -7.99
C ILE A 148 1.35 -10.12 -8.66
N ASP A 149 1.53 -9.81 -9.94
CA ASP A 149 2.62 -10.33 -10.76
C ASP A 149 2.70 -11.89 -10.66
N SER A 150 3.82 -12.42 -10.15
CA SER A 150 4.03 -13.87 -9.93
C SER A 150 3.56 -14.37 -8.56
N PHE A 151 3.19 -13.48 -7.64
CA PHE A 151 2.82 -13.83 -6.27
C PHE A 151 1.33 -14.04 -6.14
N LYS A 152 0.92 -15.28 -5.83
CA LYS A 152 -0.47 -15.63 -5.56
C LYS A 152 -0.63 -16.05 -4.10
N GLY A 153 -1.67 -15.51 -3.42
CA GLY A 153 -1.93 -15.85 -2.04
C GLY A 153 -3.19 -15.18 -1.49
N THR A 154 -3.42 -15.37 -0.20
CA THR A 154 -4.48 -14.73 0.54
C THR A 154 -3.98 -13.42 1.14
N VAL A 155 -4.75 -12.34 1.01
CA VAL A 155 -4.45 -11.05 1.61
C VAL A 155 -4.54 -11.18 3.14
N GLU A 156 -3.42 -11.00 3.82
CA GLU A 156 -3.34 -11.07 5.29
C GLU A 156 -3.53 -9.69 5.92
N GLU A 157 -2.99 -8.66 5.26
CA GLU A 157 -3.06 -7.27 5.74
C GLU A 157 -2.93 -6.29 4.57
N ILE A 158 -3.73 -5.23 4.59
CA ILE A 158 -3.59 -4.08 3.71
C ILE A 158 -3.15 -2.90 4.57
N GLY A 159 -1.86 -2.59 4.52
CA GLY A 159 -1.30 -1.43 5.19
C GLY A 159 -1.31 -0.19 4.30
N ILE A 160 -1.02 0.96 4.92
CA ILE A 160 -0.97 2.25 4.20
C ILE A 160 0.10 2.27 3.10
N ARG A 161 1.19 1.53 3.29
CA ARG A 161 2.36 1.49 2.39
C ARG A 161 2.62 0.13 1.77
N VAL A 162 2.21 -0.95 2.43
CA VAL A 162 2.50 -2.33 2.00
C VAL A 162 1.28 -3.20 2.15
N THR A 163 1.10 -4.12 1.22
CA THR A 163 0.14 -5.22 1.29
C THR A 163 0.90 -6.51 1.61
N ARG A 164 0.36 -7.33 2.53
CA ARG A 164 0.91 -8.64 2.89
C ARG A 164 0.06 -9.74 2.29
N LEU A 165 0.72 -10.59 1.52
CA LEU A 165 0.09 -11.69 0.80
C LEU A 165 0.68 -13.00 1.30
N LYS A 166 -0.14 -13.87 1.89
CA LYS A 166 0.28 -15.18 2.37
C LYS A 166 0.04 -16.25 1.31
N SER A 167 1.12 -16.86 0.84
CA SER A 167 1.06 -17.99 -0.09
C SER A 167 0.42 -19.22 0.58
N TRP A 168 -0.12 -20.15 -0.21
CA TRP A 168 -0.65 -21.42 0.29
C TRP A 168 0.43 -22.33 0.92
N THR A 169 1.70 -22.12 0.58
CA THR A 169 2.88 -22.80 1.15
C THR A 169 3.35 -22.17 2.46
N GLY A 170 2.81 -21.00 2.82
CA GLY A 170 3.05 -20.33 4.11
C GLY A 170 3.95 -19.11 4.05
N GLU A 171 4.62 -18.84 2.94
CA GLU A 171 5.44 -17.64 2.77
C GLU A 171 4.56 -16.38 2.78
N VAL A 172 5.07 -15.32 3.37
CA VAL A 172 4.42 -14.00 3.36
C VAL A 172 5.21 -13.05 2.47
N HIS A 173 4.59 -12.64 1.38
CA HIS A 173 5.12 -11.62 0.48
C HIS A 173 4.70 -10.24 0.97
N ILE A 174 5.68 -9.36 1.20
CA ILE A 174 5.46 -7.96 1.60
C ILE A 174 5.68 -7.09 0.37
N ILE A 175 4.60 -6.61 -0.20
CA ILE A 175 4.61 -5.90 -1.49
C ILE A 175 4.34 -4.41 -1.22
N PRO A 176 5.25 -3.48 -1.59
CA PRO A 176 4.97 -2.05 -1.57
C PRO A 176 3.77 -1.74 -2.48
N ASN A 177 2.80 -0.99 -1.96
CA ASN A 177 1.56 -0.72 -2.71
C ASN A 177 1.82 -0.04 -4.05
N GLY A 178 2.79 0.88 -4.12
CA GLY A 178 3.19 1.56 -5.36
C GLY A 178 3.76 0.65 -6.45
N ASN A 179 4.09 -0.61 -6.12
CA ASN A 179 4.53 -1.61 -7.09
C ASN A 179 3.37 -2.43 -7.65
N ILE A 180 2.18 -2.35 -7.05
CA ILE A 180 0.98 -3.04 -7.53
C ILE A 180 0.45 -2.27 -8.74
N LYS A 181 0.71 -2.81 -9.94
CA LYS A 181 0.25 -2.24 -11.21
C LYS A 181 -1.05 -2.86 -11.67
N GLN A 182 -1.21 -4.14 -11.37
CA GLN A 182 -2.36 -4.96 -11.75
C GLN A 182 -2.58 -6.01 -10.67
N VAL A 183 -3.84 -6.28 -10.37
CA VAL A 183 -4.25 -7.35 -9.46
C VAL A 183 -5.28 -8.23 -10.15
N THR A 184 -5.16 -9.55 -9.96
CA THR A 184 -6.19 -10.51 -10.33
C THR A 184 -6.83 -11.01 -9.05
N ASN A 185 -8.11 -10.70 -8.84
CA ASN A 185 -8.87 -11.16 -7.68
C ASN A 185 -9.64 -12.44 -8.04
N PHE A 186 -9.43 -13.52 -7.25
CA PHE A 186 -10.07 -14.82 -7.45
C PHE A 186 -11.25 -15.05 -6.48
N SER A 187 -11.54 -14.09 -5.61
CA SER A 187 -12.56 -14.22 -4.56
C SER A 187 -13.86 -13.48 -4.88
N THR A 188 -13.85 -12.53 -5.83
CA THR A 188 -14.98 -11.67 -6.14
C THR A 188 -16.10 -12.40 -6.87
N TYR A 189 -15.78 -13.30 -7.79
CA TYR A 189 -16.76 -14.00 -8.63
C TYR A 189 -16.58 -15.51 -8.55
N ASN A 190 -17.64 -16.23 -8.97
CA ASN A 190 -17.58 -17.67 -9.13
C ASN A 190 -16.42 -18.07 -10.01
N SER A 191 -15.81 -19.19 -9.67
CA SER A 191 -14.71 -19.77 -10.43
C SER A 191 -15.23 -20.87 -11.34
N LEU A 192 -14.51 -21.13 -12.41
CA LEU A 192 -14.82 -22.24 -13.32
C LEU A 192 -13.81 -23.36 -13.12
N ALA A 193 -14.27 -24.53 -12.71
CA ALA A 193 -13.49 -25.76 -12.76
C ALA A 193 -13.56 -26.31 -14.17
N VAL A 194 -12.41 -26.59 -14.78
CA VAL A 194 -12.31 -27.17 -16.13
C VAL A 194 -11.58 -28.49 -16.02
N VAL A 195 -12.17 -29.54 -16.57
CA VAL A 195 -11.60 -30.90 -16.61
C VAL A 195 -11.62 -31.40 -18.04
N ASP A 196 -10.47 -31.83 -18.54
CA ASP A 196 -10.33 -32.48 -19.83
C ASP A 196 -10.14 -33.99 -19.60
N VAL A 197 -11.15 -34.77 -19.97
CA VAL A 197 -11.15 -36.22 -19.82
C VAL A 197 -10.65 -36.84 -21.10
N THR A 198 -9.61 -37.66 -20.99
CA THR A 198 -9.05 -38.42 -22.16
C THR A 198 -9.75 -39.74 -22.27
N ILE A 199 -10.33 -40.03 -23.44
CA ILE A 199 -11.08 -41.24 -23.76
C ILE A 199 -10.41 -41.92 -24.96
N PRO A 200 -10.26 -43.26 -24.95
CA PRO A 200 -9.75 -44.02 -26.08
C PRO A 200 -10.64 -43.87 -27.33
N GLN A 201 -10.07 -43.78 -28.51
CA GLN A 201 -10.81 -43.56 -29.77
C GLN A 201 -11.78 -44.71 -30.13
N HIS A 202 -11.58 -45.92 -29.61
CA HIS A 202 -12.46 -47.05 -29.86
C HIS A 202 -13.76 -47.02 -29.04
N MET A 203 -13.87 -46.16 -28.04
CA MET A 203 -15.06 -45.96 -27.23
C MET A 203 -16.05 -45.05 -27.99
N ASP A 204 -17.33 -45.43 -28.01
CA ASP A 204 -18.36 -44.60 -28.62
C ASP A 204 -18.48 -43.24 -27.90
N ILE A 205 -18.54 -42.17 -28.68
CA ILE A 205 -18.56 -40.81 -28.16
C ILE A 205 -19.86 -40.53 -27.41
N ASP A 206 -20.98 -41.06 -27.91
CA ASP A 206 -22.29 -40.84 -27.30
C ASP A 206 -22.40 -41.56 -25.96
N ASP A 207 -21.93 -42.82 -25.89
CA ASP A 207 -21.85 -43.58 -24.66
C ASP A 207 -20.96 -42.92 -23.63
N ALA A 208 -19.75 -42.51 -24.06
CA ALA A 208 -18.82 -41.78 -23.18
C ALA A 208 -19.42 -40.48 -22.64
N THR A 209 -20.09 -39.72 -23.52
CA THR A 209 -20.73 -38.46 -23.14
C THR A 209 -21.88 -38.67 -22.17
N GLN A 210 -22.66 -39.75 -22.35
CA GLN A 210 -23.74 -40.11 -21.43
C GLN A 210 -23.21 -40.47 -20.04
N ILE A 211 -22.19 -41.33 -19.99
CA ILE A 211 -21.52 -41.71 -18.73
C ILE A 211 -20.99 -40.50 -17.99
N LEU A 212 -20.35 -39.57 -18.71
CA LEU A 212 -19.83 -38.35 -18.12
C LEU A 212 -20.95 -37.45 -17.60
N LYS A 213 -22.08 -37.30 -18.34
CA LYS A 213 -23.25 -36.54 -17.88
C LYS A 213 -23.85 -37.07 -16.57
N GLU A 214 -23.95 -38.39 -16.46
CA GLU A 214 -24.45 -39.06 -15.25
C GLU A 214 -23.47 -38.83 -14.08
N THR A 215 -22.17 -38.95 -14.33
CA THR A 215 -21.14 -38.80 -13.32
C THR A 215 -21.08 -37.36 -12.79
N VAL A 216 -21.14 -36.34 -13.66
CA VAL A 216 -21.08 -34.95 -13.22
C VAL A 216 -22.33 -34.53 -12.46
N LYS A 217 -23.49 -35.12 -12.77
CA LYS A 217 -24.72 -34.93 -12.00
C LYS A 217 -24.56 -35.51 -10.59
N HIS A 218 -23.99 -36.71 -10.46
CA HIS A 218 -23.69 -37.31 -9.17
C HIS A 218 -22.72 -36.45 -8.34
N VAL A 219 -21.67 -35.88 -8.97
CA VAL A 219 -20.70 -35.03 -8.29
C VAL A 219 -21.34 -33.76 -7.74
N GLN A 220 -22.35 -33.21 -8.40
CA GLN A 220 -23.10 -32.05 -7.88
C GLN A 220 -23.75 -32.36 -6.53
N ASP A 221 -24.25 -33.57 -6.33
CA ASP A 221 -24.90 -33.98 -5.06
C ASP A 221 -23.87 -34.23 -3.94
N LEU A 222 -22.61 -34.40 -4.26
CA LEU A 222 -21.53 -34.67 -3.29
C LEU A 222 -20.92 -33.41 -2.69
N THR A 223 -21.14 -32.22 -3.27
CA THR A 223 -20.50 -31.00 -2.79
C THR A 223 -21.37 -29.76 -2.98
N GLU A 224 -21.39 -28.90 -1.96
CA GLU A 224 -22.03 -27.58 -2.02
C GLU A 224 -21.16 -26.52 -2.71
N ASP A 225 -19.95 -26.86 -3.11
CA ASP A 225 -19.03 -25.91 -3.78
C ASP A 225 -19.43 -25.65 -5.24
N ILE A 226 -20.25 -26.49 -5.86
CA ILE A 226 -20.77 -26.35 -7.22
C ILE A 226 -22.04 -25.47 -7.17
N VAL A 227 -22.03 -24.38 -7.96
CA VAL A 227 -23.12 -23.39 -8.00
C VAL A 227 -24.19 -23.74 -9.05
N LYS A 228 -23.74 -24.21 -10.21
CA LYS A 228 -24.62 -24.65 -11.30
C LYS A 228 -24.27 -26.08 -11.70
N GLN A 229 -25.28 -26.78 -12.26
CA GLN A 229 -25.06 -28.12 -12.80
C GLN A 229 -23.87 -28.11 -13.77
N PRO A 230 -22.89 -29.01 -13.53
CA PRO A 230 -21.77 -29.14 -14.44
C PRO A 230 -22.21 -29.53 -15.85
N GLU A 231 -21.50 -29.03 -16.85
CA GLU A 231 -21.83 -29.23 -18.25
C GLU A 231 -20.71 -29.97 -18.98
N VAL A 232 -21.09 -30.97 -19.76
CA VAL A 232 -20.20 -31.69 -20.67
C VAL A 232 -20.25 -30.98 -22.02
N LEU A 233 -19.20 -30.25 -22.39
CA LEU A 233 -19.13 -29.43 -23.61
C LEU A 233 -18.90 -30.28 -24.88
N GLY A 234 -18.47 -31.56 -24.72
CA GLY A 234 -18.14 -32.43 -25.82
C GLY A 234 -16.66 -32.45 -26.17
N VAL A 235 -16.36 -33.01 -27.36
CA VAL A 235 -14.99 -33.25 -27.82
C VAL A 235 -14.29 -31.93 -28.14
N GLN A 236 -13.16 -31.68 -27.47
CA GLN A 236 -12.31 -30.50 -27.69
C GLN A 236 -11.13 -30.78 -28.61
N VAL A 237 -10.55 -31.96 -28.48
CA VAL A 237 -9.37 -32.37 -29.25
C VAL A 237 -9.56 -33.80 -29.72
N VAL A 238 -9.32 -34.03 -31.00
CA VAL A 238 -9.27 -35.35 -31.60
C VAL A 238 -7.80 -35.70 -31.85
N GLY A 239 -7.26 -36.61 -31.04
CA GLY A 239 -5.92 -37.15 -31.22
C GLY A 239 -5.92 -38.35 -32.19
N THR A 240 -4.76 -38.95 -32.44
CA THR A 240 -4.62 -40.16 -33.27
C THR A 240 -5.07 -41.43 -32.57
N THR A 241 -5.03 -41.44 -31.22
CA THR A 241 -5.35 -42.63 -30.41
C THR A 241 -6.37 -42.30 -29.30
N ASP A 242 -6.65 -41.01 -29.05
CA ASP A 242 -7.46 -40.54 -27.95
C ASP A 242 -8.30 -39.32 -28.32
N LEU A 243 -9.38 -39.15 -27.61
CA LEU A 243 -10.26 -38.00 -27.67
C LEU A 243 -10.25 -37.26 -26.30
N LYS A 244 -10.32 -35.93 -26.31
CA LYS A 244 -10.47 -35.15 -25.08
C LYS A 244 -11.85 -34.52 -25.03
N ILE A 245 -12.62 -34.90 -24.02
CA ILE A 245 -13.93 -34.31 -23.73
C ILE A 245 -13.78 -33.32 -22.59
N ARG A 246 -14.26 -32.10 -22.80
CA ARG A 246 -14.20 -31.03 -21.79
C ARG A 246 -15.48 -30.99 -20.97
N ILE A 247 -15.27 -30.90 -19.68
CA ILE A 247 -16.31 -30.71 -18.67
C ILE A 247 -16.02 -29.38 -17.94
N ILE A 248 -17.05 -28.58 -17.71
CA ILE A 248 -16.97 -27.37 -16.94
C ILE A 248 -17.94 -27.42 -15.77
N ALA A 249 -17.52 -26.84 -14.63
CA ALA A 249 -18.38 -26.70 -13.46
C ALA A 249 -18.18 -25.30 -12.85
N GLU A 250 -19.26 -24.51 -12.76
CA GLU A 250 -19.24 -23.25 -12.05
C GLU A 250 -19.28 -23.53 -10.55
N CYS A 251 -18.29 -23.01 -9.82
CA CYS A 251 -18.12 -23.26 -8.40
C CYS A 251 -17.92 -21.96 -7.62
N LYS A 252 -18.12 -22.03 -6.31
CA LYS A 252 -17.86 -20.92 -5.40
C LYS A 252 -16.45 -20.38 -5.58
N PRO A 253 -16.21 -19.09 -5.29
CA PRO A 253 -14.89 -18.48 -5.43
C PRO A 253 -13.80 -19.33 -4.76
N THR A 254 -12.67 -19.47 -5.42
CA THR A 254 -11.48 -20.22 -4.96
C THR A 254 -11.63 -21.76 -4.81
N ARG A 255 -12.82 -22.31 -5.08
CA ARG A 255 -13.11 -23.76 -4.91
C ARG A 255 -12.84 -24.60 -6.16
N GLN A 256 -12.47 -23.99 -7.29
CA GLN A 256 -12.25 -24.68 -8.56
C GLN A 256 -11.28 -25.86 -8.46
N PHE A 257 -10.21 -25.76 -7.65
CA PHE A 257 -9.24 -26.85 -7.50
C PHE A 257 -9.81 -28.07 -6.74
N ASN A 258 -10.67 -27.81 -5.75
CA ASN A 258 -11.33 -28.88 -5.00
C ASN A 258 -12.35 -29.60 -5.88
N VAL A 259 -13.16 -28.83 -6.62
CA VAL A 259 -14.16 -29.36 -7.56
C VAL A 259 -13.47 -30.13 -8.69
N THR A 260 -12.38 -29.59 -9.27
CA THR A 260 -11.57 -30.30 -10.28
C THR A 260 -11.06 -31.65 -9.79
N ARG A 261 -10.53 -31.72 -8.56
CA ARG A 261 -10.05 -32.97 -7.97
C ARG A 261 -11.18 -33.98 -7.77
N LEU A 262 -12.33 -33.50 -7.26
CA LEU A 262 -13.49 -34.35 -7.04
C LEU A 262 -14.03 -34.92 -8.35
N LEU A 263 -14.18 -34.06 -9.37
CA LEU A 263 -14.58 -34.50 -10.72
C LEU A 263 -13.62 -35.55 -11.28
N ASN A 264 -12.31 -35.32 -11.21
CA ASN A 264 -11.32 -36.30 -11.71
C ASN A 264 -11.41 -37.65 -11.00
N ILE A 265 -11.63 -37.67 -9.69
CA ILE A 265 -11.76 -38.89 -8.89
C ILE A 265 -13.02 -39.67 -9.32
N GLU A 266 -14.17 -39.03 -9.36
CA GLU A 266 -15.44 -39.71 -9.65
C GLU A 266 -15.53 -40.15 -11.13
N ILE A 267 -15.02 -39.33 -12.06
CA ILE A 267 -14.91 -39.68 -13.46
C ILE A 267 -14.03 -40.93 -13.64
N LYS A 268 -12.85 -40.94 -12.97
CA LYS A 268 -11.94 -42.11 -13.05
C LYS A 268 -12.61 -43.37 -12.52
N LYS A 269 -13.26 -43.34 -11.36
CA LYS A 269 -13.99 -44.48 -10.79
C LYS A 269 -15.05 -45.00 -11.72
N ARG A 270 -15.81 -44.12 -12.36
CA ARG A 270 -16.90 -44.51 -13.25
C ARG A 270 -16.40 -45.13 -14.54
N LEU A 271 -15.36 -44.56 -15.16
CA LEU A 271 -14.73 -45.09 -16.37
C LEU A 271 -14.10 -46.48 -16.13
N ASP A 272 -13.44 -46.67 -14.97
CA ASP A 272 -12.86 -47.97 -14.63
C ASP A 272 -13.95 -49.06 -14.44
N SER A 273 -15.10 -48.70 -13.84
CA SER A 273 -16.21 -49.64 -13.67
C SER A 273 -16.80 -50.13 -15.01
N VAL A 274 -16.91 -49.19 -15.99
CA VAL A 274 -17.42 -49.52 -17.32
C VAL A 274 -16.43 -50.40 -18.13
N GLN A 275 -15.13 -50.15 -18.02
CA GLN A 275 -14.11 -50.96 -18.66
C GLN A 275 -14.07 -52.40 -18.12
N ILE A 276 -14.40 -52.61 -16.83
CA ILE A 276 -14.47 -53.95 -16.24
C ILE A 276 -15.71 -54.71 -16.69
N GLU A 277 -16.83 -54.01 -16.93
CA GLU A 277 -18.08 -54.62 -17.42
C GLU A 277 -18.01 -55.03 -18.91
N THR A 278 -17.06 -54.44 -19.69
CA THR A 278 -16.88 -54.74 -21.11
C THR A 278 -15.76 -55.75 -21.42
N MET A 279 -15.05 -56.26 -20.41
CA MET A 279 -14.13 -57.39 -20.48
C MET A 279 -14.81 -58.70 -20.05
#